data_54f7e5679e8fbe57f07d7a1ddbf302f4
#
_entry.id   54f7e5679e8fbe57f07d7a1ddbf302f4
#
_cell.length_a   1.000
_cell.length_b   1.000
_cell.length_c   1.000
_cell.angle_alpha   90.00
_cell.angle_beta   90.00
_cell.angle_gamma   90.00
#
_symmetry.space_group_name_H-M   'P 1'
#
loop_
_entity.id
_entity.type
_entity.pdbx_description
1 polymer ?
#
loop_
_entity_poly.entity_id
_entity_poly.type
_entity_poly.pdbx_seq_one_letter_code
_entity_poly.pdbx_strand_id
1 'polypeptide(L)'
;VAISGRYTAVLDACVLFSRLQRDVLLSLAHADLYTARWTTEIEREWTSSAIKRYPDVSENIPKILAQMRDAIPDCLIVDYEDFIPCIKLPDENDRHVLAAAIRGNADAIVSLNTKDFPARVLNQFDIEIQTPDQFVLNQIMLNPPKALTAIKKMRIRWDRPSMSSHDMIDLFEKRQLSQTAAHLRDVSELI
;
A
#
# COMPACT_ATOMS: atom_id res chain seq x y z
N VAL A 1 14.20 22.89 14.83
CA VAL A 1 13.77 21.59 15.34
C VAL A 1 13.22 20.86 14.13
N ALA A 2 14.02 19.93 13.55
CA ALA A 2 13.54 19.06 12.51
C ALA A 2 12.49 18.14 13.15
N ILE A 3 11.22 18.33 12.82
CA ILE A 3 10.20 17.32 13.05
C ILE A 3 10.57 16.22 12.05
N SER A 4 11.22 15.17 12.55
CA SER A 4 11.43 13.96 11.79
C SER A 4 10.05 13.34 11.53
N GLY A 5 9.39 13.80 10.47
CA GLY A 5 8.17 13.21 9.97
C GLY A 5 8.48 11.77 9.57
N ARG A 6 7.67 10.82 10.01
CA ARG A 6 7.77 9.44 9.52
C ARG A 6 7.44 9.44 8.03
N TYR A 7 8.23 8.71 7.23
CA TYR A 7 7.97 8.56 5.80
C TYR A 7 6.51 8.14 5.55
N THR A 8 5.79 8.91 4.77
CA THR A 8 4.35 8.76 4.54
C THR A 8 4.08 8.34 3.10
N ALA A 9 3.26 7.33 2.90
CA ALA A 9 2.88 6.87 1.57
C ALA A 9 1.37 6.81 1.40
N VAL A 10 0.87 7.34 0.28
CA VAL A 10 -0.51 7.14 -0.15
C VAL A 10 -0.60 5.83 -0.92
N LEU A 11 -1.51 4.97 -0.49
CA LEU A 11 -1.79 3.67 -1.11
C LEU A 11 -2.95 3.82 -2.10
N ASP A 12 -2.67 3.59 -3.38
CA ASP A 12 -3.65 3.65 -4.44
C ASP A 12 -4.62 2.45 -4.40
N ALA A 13 -5.83 2.61 -4.97
CA ALA A 13 -6.88 1.59 -5.03
C ALA A 13 -6.40 0.27 -5.65
N CYS A 14 -5.55 0.32 -6.68
CA CYS A 14 -5.05 -0.86 -7.38
C CYS A 14 -4.19 -1.77 -6.47
N VAL A 15 -3.43 -1.21 -5.52
CA VAL A 15 -2.62 -2.00 -4.57
C VAL A 15 -3.44 -2.49 -3.38
N LEU A 16 -4.49 -1.76 -2.98
CA LEU A 16 -5.42 -2.18 -1.93
C LEU A 16 -6.39 -3.26 -2.40
N PHE A 17 -6.64 -3.37 -3.70
CA PHE A 17 -7.46 -4.42 -4.29
C PHE A 17 -6.86 -5.81 -4.04
N SER A 18 -5.56 -5.98 -4.20
CA SER A 18 -4.86 -7.26 -3.97
C SER A 18 -4.76 -7.57 -2.48
N ARG A 19 -5.38 -8.68 -2.04
CA ARG A 19 -5.34 -9.09 -0.63
C ARG A 19 -3.92 -9.18 -0.09
N LEU A 20 -2.98 -9.77 -0.85
CA LEU A 20 -1.60 -9.91 -0.40
C LEU A 20 -0.89 -8.55 -0.32
N GLN A 21 -0.98 -7.73 -1.38
CA GLN A 21 -0.32 -6.42 -1.41
C GLN A 21 -0.86 -5.53 -0.29
N ARG A 22 -2.19 -5.49 -0.12
CA ARG A 22 -2.82 -4.78 1.00
C ARG A 22 -2.32 -5.28 2.36
N ASP A 23 -2.29 -6.60 2.58
CA ASP A 23 -1.90 -7.14 3.89
C ASP A 23 -0.43 -6.89 4.19
N VAL A 24 0.50 -7.05 3.24
CA VAL A 24 1.93 -6.75 3.47
C VAL A 24 2.16 -5.27 3.72
N LEU A 25 1.56 -4.38 2.91
CA LEU A 25 1.69 -2.94 3.08
C LEU A 25 1.17 -2.49 4.45
N LEU A 26 -0.03 -2.92 4.84
CA LEU A 26 -0.59 -2.58 6.14
C LEU A 26 0.17 -3.22 7.31
N SER A 27 0.73 -4.42 7.15
CA SER A 27 1.56 -5.07 8.18
C SER A 27 2.86 -4.31 8.43
N LEU A 28 3.50 -3.79 7.38
CA LEU A 28 4.70 -2.96 7.51
C LEU A 28 4.38 -1.60 8.15
N ALA A 29 3.26 -0.97 7.77
CA ALA A 29 2.80 0.27 8.39
C ALA A 29 2.42 0.08 9.87
N HIS A 30 1.66 -0.98 10.20
CA HIS A 30 1.32 -1.35 11.58
C HIS A 30 2.56 -1.65 12.44
N ALA A 31 3.63 -2.11 11.81
CA ALA A 31 4.93 -2.27 12.45
C ALA A 31 5.73 -0.94 12.49
N ASP A 32 5.12 0.20 12.25
CA ASP A 32 5.77 1.52 12.27
C ASP A 32 7.01 1.67 11.38
N LEU A 33 7.02 1.04 10.20
CA LEU A 33 8.09 1.24 9.22
C LEU A 33 7.83 2.51 8.40
N TYR A 34 6.58 2.83 8.15
CA TYR A 34 6.12 4.03 7.48
C TYR A 34 4.68 4.37 7.91
N THR A 35 4.16 5.52 7.49
CA THR A 35 2.77 5.91 7.68
C THR A 35 1.98 5.64 6.41
N ALA A 36 1.05 4.69 6.45
CA ALA A 36 0.14 4.43 5.32
C ALA A 36 -1.06 5.36 5.39
N ARG A 37 -1.41 5.96 4.25
CA ARG A 37 -2.57 6.84 4.12
C ARG A 37 -3.35 6.56 2.85
N TRP A 38 -4.65 6.87 2.87
CA TRP A 38 -5.54 6.79 1.70
C TRP A 38 -6.77 7.66 1.93
N THR A 39 -7.72 7.66 1.01
CA THR A 39 -8.98 8.40 1.11
C THR A 39 -10.18 7.46 1.09
N THR A 40 -11.35 7.96 1.48
CA THR A 40 -12.61 7.23 1.32
C THR A 40 -12.95 6.96 -0.16
N GLU A 41 -12.48 7.82 -1.08
CA GLU A 41 -12.62 7.60 -2.52
C GLU A 41 -11.80 6.39 -2.98
N ILE A 42 -10.54 6.27 -2.55
CA ILE A 42 -9.68 5.10 -2.78
C ILE A 42 -10.34 3.82 -2.22
N GLU A 43 -10.95 3.90 -1.02
CA GLU A 43 -11.71 2.77 -0.47
C GLU A 43 -12.87 2.37 -1.38
N ARG A 44 -13.64 3.35 -1.86
CA ARG A 44 -14.78 3.12 -2.75
C ARG A 44 -14.35 2.45 -4.06
N GLU A 45 -13.26 2.87 -4.64
CA GLU A 45 -12.75 2.33 -5.91
C GLU A 45 -12.33 0.87 -5.81
N TRP A 46 -11.45 0.54 -4.84
CA TRP A 46 -10.99 -0.83 -4.71
C TRP A 46 -12.12 -1.77 -4.25
N THR A 47 -13.02 -1.31 -3.38
CA THR A 47 -14.15 -2.14 -2.93
C THR A 47 -15.16 -2.37 -4.05
N SER A 48 -15.49 -1.36 -4.85
CA SER A 48 -16.35 -1.49 -6.03
C SER A 48 -15.76 -2.49 -7.04
N SER A 49 -14.46 -2.39 -7.28
CA SER A 49 -13.73 -3.32 -8.15
C SER A 49 -13.72 -4.76 -7.59
N ALA A 50 -13.57 -4.90 -6.26
CA ALA A 50 -13.59 -6.18 -5.59
C ALA A 50 -14.97 -6.84 -5.68
N ILE A 51 -16.06 -6.10 -5.42
CA ILE A 51 -17.43 -6.60 -5.52
C ILE A 51 -17.75 -7.00 -6.97
N LYS A 52 -17.35 -6.18 -7.93
CA LYS A 52 -17.55 -6.50 -9.36
C LYS A 52 -16.84 -7.79 -9.77
N ARG A 53 -15.65 -8.04 -9.25
CA ARG A 53 -14.84 -9.22 -9.59
C ARG A 53 -15.22 -10.46 -8.79
N TYR A 54 -15.61 -10.26 -7.53
CA TYR A 54 -15.91 -11.30 -6.54
C TYR A 54 -17.18 -10.90 -5.75
N PRO A 55 -18.40 -11.10 -6.31
CA PRO A 55 -19.65 -10.64 -5.68
C PRO A 55 -19.83 -11.09 -4.22
N ASP A 56 -19.37 -12.31 -3.90
CA ASP A 56 -19.49 -12.90 -2.56
C ASP A 56 -18.68 -12.15 -1.47
N VAL A 57 -17.77 -11.27 -1.88
CA VAL A 57 -16.99 -10.46 -0.92
C VAL A 57 -17.78 -9.30 -0.35
N SER A 58 -18.90 -8.93 -0.96
CA SER A 58 -19.68 -7.73 -0.62
C SER A 58 -20.07 -7.66 0.86
N GLU A 59 -20.51 -8.77 1.45
CA GLU A 59 -20.89 -8.85 2.87
C GLU A 59 -19.70 -8.61 3.82
N ASN A 60 -18.48 -8.90 3.38
CA ASN A 60 -17.27 -8.78 4.17
C ASN A 60 -16.60 -7.39 4.05
N ILE A 61 -16.93 -6.60 3.05
CA ILE A 61 -16.29 -5.30 2.80
C ILE A 61 -16.35 -4.36 4.02
N PRO A 62 -17.50 -4.16 4.69
CA PRO A 62 -17.54 -3.28 5.86
C PRO A 62 -16.58 -3.71 6.97
N LYS A 63 -16.48 -5.03 7.20
CA LYS A 63 -15.55 -5.60 8.18
C LYS A 63 -14.09 -5.38 7.80
N ILE A 64 -13.76 -5.57 6.51
CA ILE A 64 -12.40 -5.35 6.00
C ILE A 64 -11.99 -3.88 6.18
N LEU A 65 -12.86 -2.94 5.81
CA LEU A 65 -12.59 -1.50 5.97
C LEU A 65 -12.41 -1.12 7.44
N ALA A 66 -13.25 -1.64 8.33
CA ALA A 66 -13.09 -1.40 9.77
C ALA A 66 -11.74 -1.93 10.27
N GLN A 67 -11.37 -3.15 9.90
CA GLN A 67 -10.09 -3.74 10.28
C GLN A 67 -8.88 -2.95 9.75
N MET A 68 -8.96 -2.42 8.53
CA MET A 68 -7.89 -1.58 7.96
C MET A 68 -7.71 -0.29 8.78
N ARG A 69 -8.81 0.39 9.10
CA ARG A 69 -8.79 1.63 9.89
C ARG A 69 -8.37 1.41 11.34
N ASP A 70 -8.78 0.30 11.94
CA ASP A 70 -8.34 -0.08 13.30
C ASP A 70 -6.84 -0.40 13.34
N ALA A 71 -6.32 -1.06 12.29
CA ALA A 71 -4.90 -1.40 12.19
C ALA A 71 -4.01 -0.17 11.95
N ILE A 72 -4.51 0.84 11.25
CA ILE A 72 -3.78 2.06 10.88
C ILE A 72 -4.61 3.28 11.30
N PRO A 73 -4.51 3.74 12.54
CA PRO A 73 -5.16 4.96 12.99
C PRO A 73 -4.73 6.16 12.14
N ASP A 74 -5.64 7.13 11.96
CA ASP A 74 -5.42 8.35 11.17
C ASP A 74 -5.04 8.12 9.70
N CYS A 75 -5.39 6.95 9.14
CA CYS A 75 -5.08 6.59 7.76
C CYS A 75 -5.83 7.43 6.73
N LEU A 76 -6.98 8.02 7.08
CA LEU A 76 -7.82 8.75 6.13
C LEU A 76 -7.34 10.18 5.94
N ILE A 77 -7.11 10.55 4.68
CA ILE A 77 -6.88 11.93 4.26
C ILE A 77 -8.23 12.54 3.87
N VAL A 78 -8.50 13.73 4.37
CA VAL A 78 -9.70 14.53 4.10
C VAL A 78 -9.32 15.91 3.57
N ASP A 79 -10.28 16.65 3.02
CA ASP A 79 -10.11 18.03 2.55
C ASP A 79 -9.03 18.18 1.47
N TYR A 80 -8.95 17.22 0.55
CA TYR A 80 -7.99 17.20 -0.58
C TYR A 80 -8.62 17.65 -1.90
N GLU A 81 -9.94 17.75 -1.96
CA GLU A 81 -10.72 17.94 -3.19
C GLU A 81 -10.39 19.27 -3.89
N ASP A 82 -10.08 20.30 -3.13
CA ASP A 82 -9.72 21.62 -3.66
C ASP A 82 -8.42 21.61 -4.49
N PHE A 83 -7.57 20.62 -4.33
CA PHE A 83 -6.36 20.45 -5.13
C PHE A 83 -6.63 19.82 -6.50
N ILE A 84 -7.70 19.04 -6.64
CA ILE A 84 -7.99 18.26 -7.86
C ILE A 84 -8.02 19.12 -9.13
N PRO A 85 -8.70 20.30 -9.16
CA PRO A 85 -8.78 21.12 -10.36
C PRO A 85 -7.42 21.66 -10.85
N CYS A 86 -6.44 21.76 -9.96
CA CYS A 86 -5.10 22.28 -10.27
C CYS A 86 -4.15 21.22 -10.81
N ILE A 87 -4.51 19.94 -10.70
CA ILE A 87 -3.67 18.80 -11.08
C ILE A 87 -3.93 18.40 -12.53
N LYS A 88 -2.84 18.16 -13.25
CA LYS A 88 -2.87 17.63 -14.64
C LYS A 88 -2.13 16.31 -14.68
N LEU A 89 -2.85 15.22 -14.85
CA LEU A 89 -2.34 13.86 -15.03
C LEU A 89 -2.82 13.28 -16.37
N PRO A 90 -2.13 12.26 -16.91
CA PRO A 90 -2.57 11.54 -18.12
C PRO A 90 -3.97 10.93 -17.96
N ASP A 91 -4.25 10.30 -16.81
CA ASP A 91 -5.59 9.89 -16.42
C ASP A 91 -6.17 10.91 -15.41
N GLU A 92 -7.31 11.49 -15.79
CA GLU A 92 -8.00 12.45 -14.92
C GLU A 92 -8.58 11.81 -13.66
N ASN A 93 -8.88 10.52 -13.72
CA ASN A 93 -9.42 9.78 -12.58
C ASN A 93 -8.39 9.64 -11.45
N ASP A 94 -7.09 9.67 -11.75
CA ASP A 94 -6.02 9.55 -10.76
C ASP A 94 -5.67 10.88 -10.05
N ARG A 95 -6.29 11.99 -10.46
CA ARG A 95 -6.02 13.32 -9.85
C ARG A 95 -6.28 13.34 -8.36
N HIS A 96 -7.32 12.63 -7.88
CA HIS A 96 -7.65 12.59 -6.46
C HIS A 96 -6.58 11.90 -5.62
N VAL A 97 -5.84 10.93 -6.18
CA VAL A 97 -4.72 10.25 -5.48
C VAL A 97 -3.57 11.23 -5.25
N LEU A 98 -3.19 12.00 -6.30
CA LEU A 98 -2.15 13.02 -6.14
C LEU A 98 -2.60 14.18 -5.25
N ALA A 99 -3.86 14.62 -5.36
CA ALA A 99 -4.44 15.61 -4.46
C ALA A 99 -4.35 15.18 -3.00
N ALA A 100 -4.69 13.93 -2.73
CA ALA A 100 -4.56 13.34 -1.40
C ALA A 100 -3.10 13.28 -0.94
N ALA A 101 -2.16 12.94 -1.82
CA ALA A 101 -0.74 12.89 -1.47
C ALA A 101 -0.20 14.30 -1.11
N ILE A 102 -0.57 15.32 -1.86
CA ILE A 102 -0.23 16.74 -1.56
C ILE A 102 -0.83 17.14 -0.21
N ARG A 103 -2.14 16.90 -0.01
CA ARG A 103 -2.84 17.28 1.23
C ARG A 103 -2.31 16.55 2.46
N GLY A 104 -1.94 15.28 2.29
CA GLY A 104 -1.40 14.42 3.34
C GLY A 104 0.09 14.60 3.61
N ASN A 105 0.78 15.52 2.92
CA ASN A 105 2.25 15.67 2.93
C ASN A 105 2.94 14.30 2.79
N ALA A 106 2.51 13.54 1.79
CA ALA A 106 3.08 12.22 1.53
C ALA A 106 4.40 12.33 0.78
N ASP A 107 5.35 11.46 1.12
CA ASP A 107 6.64 11.34 0.44
C ASP A 107 6.52 10.49 -0.82
N ALA A 108 5.54 9.56 -0.85
CA ALA A 108 5.34 8.66 -1.99
C ALA A 108 3.87 8.34 -2.25
N ILE A 109 3.59 7.99 -3.51
CA ILE A 109 2.40 7.24 -3.93
C ILE A 109 2.84 5.82 -4.26
N VAL A 110 2.11 4.82 -3.77
CA VAL A 110 2.34 3.41 -4.10
C VAL A 110 1.23 2.95 -5.04
N SER A 111 1.57 2.69 -6.30
CA SER A 111 0.63 2.29 -7.35
C SER A 111 1.23 1.29 -8.32
N LEU A 112 0.38 0.46 -8.93
CA LEU A 112 0.74 -0.35 -10.10
C LEU A 112 0.76 0.47 -11.40
N ASN A 113 0.02 1.58 -11.44
CA ASN A 113 -0.17 2.44 -12.61
C ASN A 113 0.85 3.59 -12.65
N THR A 114 2.14 3.29 -12.51
CA THR A 114 3.18 4.32 -12.41
C THR A 114 3.23 5.29 -13.60
N LYS A 115 2.71 4.88 -14.77
CA LYS A 115 2.66 5.72 -15.99
C LYS A 115 1.70 6.91 -15.87
N ASP A 116 0.67 6.78 -15.02
CA ASP A 116 -0.36 7.79 -14.82
C ASP A 116 0.11 8.89 -13.87
N PHE A 117 1.26 8.67 -13.23
CA PHE A 117 1.93 9.61 -12.32
C PHE A 117 3.32 10.03 -12.84
N PRO A 118 3.41 10.86 -13.90
CA PRO A 118 4.70 11.26 -14.47
C PRO A 118 5.58 11.99 -13.47
N ALA A 119 6.85 11.59 -13.38
CA ALA A 119 7.82 12.19 -12.44
C ALA A 119 7.92 13.72 -12.55
N ARG A 120 7.79 14.29 -13.78
CA ARG A 120 7.77 15.74 -14.01
C ARG A 120 6.65 16.48 -13.25
N VAL A 121 5.54 15.79 -12.94
CA VAL A 121 4.42 16.36 -12.17
C VAL A 121 4.68 16.17 -10.70
N LEU A 122 5.05 14.95 -10.28
CA LEU A 122 5.27 14.60 -8.89
C LEU A 122 6.43 15.36 -8.25
N ASN A 123 7.52 15.60 -9.00
CA ASN A 123 8.68 16.35 -8.52
C ASN A 123 8.37 17.80 -8.13
N GLN A 124 7.24 18.37 -8.60
CA GLN A 124 6.80 19.72 -8.18
C GLN A 124 6.32 19.73 -6.72
N PHE A 125 6.04 18.57 -6.17
CA PHE A 125 5.51 18.38 -4.82
C PHE A 125 6.43 17.52 -3.94
N ASP A 126 7.64 17.21 -4.42
CA ASP A 126 8.60 16.33 -3.75
C ASP A 126 8.01 14.93 -3.43
N ILE A 127 7.11 14.43 -4.29
CA ILE A 127 6.46 13.12 -4.14
C ILE A 127 7.10 12.12 -5.11
N GLU A 128 7.37 10.91 -4.64
CA GLU A 128 7.85 9.79 -5.45
C GLU A 128 6.69 8.87 -5.86
N ILE A 129 6.83 8.19 -7.00
CA ILE A 129 5.98 7.06 -7.38
C ILE A 129 6.76 5.76 -7.25
N GLN A 130 6.22 4.80 -6.53
CA GLN A 130 6.83 3.48 -6.35
C GLN A 130 5.82 2.37 -6.66
N THR A 131 6.29 1.30 -7.28
CA THR A 131 5.49 0.06 -7.35
C THR A 131 5.43 -0.59 -5.97
N PRO A 132 4.39 -1.41 -5.66
CA PRO A 132 4.33 -2.11 -4.39
C PRO A 132 5.56 -3.00 -4.14
N ASP A 133 6.14 -3.60 -5.18
CA ASP A 133 7.35 -4.43 -5.06
C ASP A 133 8.56 -3.61 -4.62
N GLN A 134 8.82 -2.50 -5.30
CA GLN A 134 9.90 -1.57 -4.94
C GLN A 134 9.70 -1.04 -3.51
N PHE A 135 8.48 -0.61 -3.19
CA PHE A 135 8.18 -0.04 -1.89
C PHE A 135 8.40 -1.04 -0.75
N VAL A 136 7.85 -2.26 -0.87
CA VAL A 136 8.01 -3.31 0.15
C VAL A 136 9.47 -3.69 0.32
N LEU A 137 10.20 -3.88 -0.78
CA LEU A 137 11.64 -4.18 -0.73
C LEU A 137 12.42 -3.06 -0.04
N ASN A 138 12.15 -1.80 -0.36
CA ASN A 138 12.77 -0.64 0.28
C ASN A 138 12.53 -0.64 1.80
N GLN A 139 11.30 -0.93 2.26
CA GLN A 139 11.01 -1.03 3.69
C GLN A 139 11.78 -2.17 4.37
N ILE A 140 11.93 -3.31 3.69
CA ILE A 140 12.75 -4.43 4.20
C ILE A 140 14.23 -4.00 4.31
N MET A 141 14.77 -3.36 3.29
CA MET A 141 16.19 -2.95 3.27
C MET A 141 16.50 -1.85 4.30
N LEU A 142 15.54 -0.96 4.59
CA LEU A 142 15.71 0.11 5.59
C LEU A 142 15.73 -0.43 7.03
N ASN A 143 14.94 -1.44 7.34
CA ASN A 143 14.91 -2.05 8.67
C ASN A 143 14.55 -3.55 8.59
N PRO A 144 15.52 -4.40 8.18
CA PRO A 144 15.26 -5.82 7.94
C PRO A 144 14.65 -6.57 9.14
N PRO A 145 15.15 -6.42 10.38
CA PRO A 145 14.60 -7.17 11.52
C PRO A 145 13.13 -6.86 11.76
N LYS A 146 12.76 -5.59 11.67
CA LYS A 146 11.38 -5.13 11.92
C LYS A 146 10.45 -5.56 10.78
N ALA A 147 10.88 -5.40 9.54
CA ALA A 147 10.11 -5.77 8.36
C ALA A 147 9.89 -7.28 8.27
N LEU A 148 10.94 -8.10 8.43
CA LEU A 148 10.83 -9.56 8.40
C LEU A 148 9.94 -10.09 9.53
N THR A 149 10.03 -9.49 10.72
CA THR A 149 9.11 -9.81 11.83
C THR A 149 7.65 -9.51 11.49
N ALA A 150 7.38 -8.38 10.81
CA ALA A 150 6.04 -8.01 10.38
C ALA A 150 5.51 -8.99 9.32
N ILE A 151 6.33 -9.37 8.34
CA ILE A 151 5.99 -10.35 7.30
C ILE A 151 5.74 -11.73 7.91
N LYS A 152 6.57 -12.17 8.87
CA LYS A 152 6.36 -13.42 9.61
C LYS A 152 5.01 -13.43 10.34
N LYS A 153 4.70 -12.35 11.08
CA LYS A 153 3.40 -12.21 11.76
C LYS A 153 2.24 -12.21 10.77
N MET A 154 2.39 -11.56 9.62
CA MET A 154 1.42 -11.59 8.54
C MET A 154 1.20 -13.03 8.05
N ARG A 155 2.26 -13.76 7.72
CA ARG A 155 2.18 -15.15 7.27
C ARG A 155 1.44 -16.04 8.26
N ILE A 156 1.74 -15.91 9.55
CA ILE A 156 1.10 -16.71 10.62
C ILE A 156 -0.41 -16.45 10.70
N ARG A 157 -0.87 -15.23 10.39
CA ARG A 157 -2.32 -14.91 10.33
C ARG A 157 -3.03 -15.59 9.16
N TRP A 158 -2.29 -16.01 8.12
CA TRP A 158 -2.84 -16.78 7.00
C TRP A 158 -2.84 -18.26 7.37
N ASP A 159 -3.79 -18.65 8.23
CA ASP A 159 -3.85 -19.96 8.89
C ASP A 159 -4.84 -20.94 8.26
N ARG A 160 -5.63 -20.49 7.26
CA ARG A 160 -6.68 -21.33 6.62
C ARG A 160 -6.63 -21.24 5.09
N PRO A 161 -5.85 -22.15 4.47
CA PRO A 161 -4.91 -23.12 5.04
C PRO A 161 -3.67 -22.45 5.62
N SER A 162 -2.97 -23.13 6.53
CA SER A 162 -1.69 -22.65 7.06
C SER A 162 -0.67 -22.50 5.92
N MET A 163 0.10 -21.44 5.95
CA MET A 163 1.03 -21.07 4.87
C MET A 163 2.47 -21.19 5.35
N SER A 164 3.26 -22.01 4.65
CA SER A 164 4.70 -22.07 4.87
C SER A 164 5.40 -20.79 4.36
N SER A 165 6.66 -20.57 4.76
CA SER A 165 7.45 -19.45 4.21
C SER A 165 7.59 -19.56 2.69
N HIS A 166 7.81 -20.75 2.17
CA HIS A 166 7.91 -21.00 0.72
C HIS A 166 6.60 -20.68 -0.03
N ASP A 167 5.46 -21.16 0.48
CA ASP A 167 4.15 -20.86 -0.14
C ASP A 167 3.87 -19.35 -0.15
N MET A 168 4.25 -18.65 0.92
CA MET A 168 4.11 -17.21 1.01
C MET A 168 5.00 -16.50 -0.02
N ILE A 169 6.26 -16.91 -0.16
CA ILE A 169 7.21 -16.36 -1.14
C ILE A 169 6.71 -16.59 -2.56
N ASP A 170 6.21 -17.78 -2.87
CA ASP A 170 5.62 -18.09 -4.18
C ASP A 170 4.36 -17.23 -4.45
N LEU A 171 3.60 -16.91 -3.41
CA LEU A 171 2.47 -16.01 -3.54
C LEU A 171 2.91 -14.57 -3.81
N PHE A 172 3.99 -14.09 -3.18
CA PHE A 172 4.61 -12.79 -3.49
C PHE A 172 5.00 -12.72 -4.97
N GLU A 173 5.69 -13.75 -5.48
CA GLU A 173 6.05 -13.84 -6.90
C GLU A 173 4.83 -13.75 -7.82
N LYS A 174 3.80 -14.56 -7.55
CA LYS A 174 2.55 -14.60 -8.33
C LYS A 174 1.77 -13.28 -8.28
N ARG A 175 2.01 -12.44 -7.30
CA ARG A 175 1.32 -11.16 -7.10
C ARG A 175 2.18 -9.95 -7.43
N GLN A 176 3.16 -10.12 -8.33
CA GLN A 176 4.00 -9.04 -8.87
C GLN A 176 4.91 -8.37 -7.82
N LEU A 177 5.31 -9.14 -6.81
CA LEU A 177 6.29 -8.73 -5.81
C LEU A 177 7.57 -9.56 -5.97
N SER A 178 8.09 -9.63 -7.21
CA SER A 178 9.15 -10.58 -7.60
C SER A 178 10.50 -10.24 -6.99
N GLN A 179 10.88 -8.96 -6.89
CA GLN A 179 12.13 -8.55 -6.26
C GLN A 179 12.07 -8.83 -4.75
N THR A 180 10.94 -8.54 -4.12
CA THR A 180 10.69 -8.88 -2.72
C THR A 180 10.75 -10.40 -2.52
N ALA A 181 10.12 -11.19 -3.38
CA ALA A 181 10.15 -12.65 -3.31
C ALA A 181 11.57 -13.20 -3.45
N ALA A 182 12.36 -12.65 -4.36
CA ALA A 182 13.76 -13.05 -4.52
C ALA A 182 14.56 -12.80 -3.23
N HIS A 183 14.43 -11.62 -2.64
CA HIS A 183 15.09 -11.29 -1.37
C HIS A 183 14.63 -12.20 -0.22
N LEU A 184 13.31 -12.47 -0.12
CA LEU A 184 12.75 -13.31 0.95
C LEU A 184 13.19 -14.78 0.83
N ARG A 185 13.54 -15.29 -0.37
CA ARG A 185 14.11 -16.64 -0.53
C ARG A 185 15.45 -16.79 0.21
N ASP A 186 16.27 -15.76 0.17
CA ASP A 186 17.59 -15.79 0.82
C ASP A 186 17.48 -15.76 2.36
N VAL A 187 16.33 -15.32 2.89
CA VAL A 187 16.08 -15.18 4.34
C VAL A 187 14.82 -15.93 4.78
N SER A 188 14.41 -16.97 4.05
CA SER A 188 13.13 -17.67 4.24
C SER A 188 12.91 -18.26 5.63
N GLU A 189 13.98 -18.53 6.37
CA GLU A 189 13.94 -19.02 7.75
C GLU A 189 13.48 -17.95 8.75
N LEU A 190 13.58 -16.67 8.37
CA LEU A 190 13.25 -15.54 9.24
C LEU A 190 11.77 -15.15 9.17
N ILE A 191 11.04 -15.62 8.17
CA ILE A 191 9.62 -15.28 7.93
C ILE A 191 8.67 -16.44 8.14
#